data_07dc43d02c01f4ee0a4392f7fb280538
#
_entry.id   07dc43d02c01f4ee0a4392f7fb280538
#
_cell.length_a   1.000
_cell.length_b   1.000
_cell.length_c   1.000
_cell.angle_alpha   90.00
_cell.angle_beta   90.00
_cell.angle_gamma   90.00
#
_symmetry.space_group_name_H-M   'P 1'
#
loop_
_entity.id
_entity.type
_entity.pdbx_description
1 polymer ?
#
loop_
_entity_poly.entity_id
_entity_poly.type
_entity_poly.pdbx_seq_one_letter_code
_entity_poly.pdbx_strand_id
1 'polypeptide(L)'
;MDVDKHAEELASALGVDKSEVKSDLENLLQYSVPIEEAKQSIRRKHGDGGGGSVDPVSLDVAEVSTDSSNVTVTGTVLTVGRRTIRYQGEDVEIREGELADETGRISYTAWQDFGFEPGDSVTVGNAGVREWDDEPELNLGENTTVAVADEVETPYEVGGESRLIDLEPGDRGRTIEVRVLEVERRTIDGRDGRTEILSGEIGDETAKLPFTDWAPRAEVEPGRDLRIEDVYVREFRGAPSVNLSEFTTVTPLPEPVPVREDAPRLSVSAAVESGGMYDVEVVGTVIQLRDGSGLIERCPECGRVVQGGQCRSHGTVEAEDDLRVKAIVDDGTGTLTAVLGTELTAEVYGGDVEAAKSAARDAMDKDVVGEEIARRLEGRAFRIRGNLSVDDYGANLDVDAFEPVAEDPADRARAVLERLDGTAADGGERR
;
A
#
# COMPACT_ATOMS: atom_id res chain seq x y z
N MET A 1 20.74 -29.77 -27.50
CA MET A 1 19.88 -28.64 -27.91
C MET A 1 20.57 -27.96 -29.08
N ASP A 2 19.90 -27.78 -30.22
CA ASP A 2 20.57 -27.29 -31.45
C ASP A 2 20.52 -25.75 -31.47
N VAL A 3 21.52 -25.12 -30.84
CA VAL A 3 21.66 -23.66 -30.75
C VAL A 3 21.78 -23.03 -32.14
N ASP A 4 22.44 -23.73 -33.08
CA ASP A 4 22.60 -23.28 -34.48
C ASP A 4 21.27 -23.12 -35.21
N LYS A 5 20.31 -24.00 -34.96
CA LYS A 5 18.97 -23.94 -35.56
C LYS A 5 18.17 -22.76 -35.01
N HIS A 6 18.22 -22.54 -33.69
CA HIS A 6 17.53 -21.40 -33.05
C HIS A 6 18.15 -20.07 -33.45
N ALA A 7 19.48 -20.01 -33.61
CA ALA A 7 20.16 -18.82 -34.11
C ALA A 7 19.76 -18.49 -35.56
N GLU A 8 19.62 -19.52 -36.41
CA GLU A 8 19.18 -19.34 -37.80
C GLU A 8 17.73 -18.86 -37.94
N GLU A 9 16.84 -19.43 -37.13
CA GLU A 9 15.43 -19.02 -37.06
C GLU A 9 15.30 -17.55 -36.61
N LEU A 10 16.02 -17.16 -35.55
CA LEU A 10 16.01 -15.80 -35.02
C LEU A 10 16.66 -14.79 -35.97
N ALA A 11 17.85 -15.12 -36.52
CA ALA A 11 18.56 -14.28 -37.48
C ALA A 11 17.73 -14.01 -38.72
N SER A 12 17.03 -15.03 -39.22
CA SER A 12 16.11 -14.90 -40.35
C SER A 12 14.89 -14.06 -40.04
N ALA A 13 14.35 -14.16 -38.82
CA ALA A 13 13.18 -13.41 -38.39
C ALA A 13 13.50 -11.93 -38.07
N LEU A 14 14.70 -11.65 -37.59
CA LEU A 14 15.16 -10.33 -37.18
C LEU A 14 15.99 -9.58 -38.25
N GLY A 15 16.37 -10.26 -39.34
CA GLY A 15 17.16 -9.65 -40.41
C GLY A 15 18.60 -9.32 -40.03
N VAL A 16 19.15 -9.98 -39.00
CA VAL A 16 20.50 -9.76 -38.45
C VAL A 16 21.44 -10.93 -38.74
N ASP A 17 22.74 -10.71 -38.53
CA ASP A 17 23.74 -11.74 -38.81
C ASP A 17 23.61 -12.95 -37.85
N LYS A 18 23.59 -14.17 -38.43
CA LYS A 18 23.46 -15.41 -37.69
C LYS A 18 24.56 -15.62 -36.66
N SER A 19 25.79 -15.16 -36.95
CA SER A 19 26.93 -15.34 -36.03
C SER A 19 26.78 -14.48 -34.76
N GLU A 20 26.20 -13.33 -34.89
CA GLU A 20 25.92 -12.41 -33.77
C GLU A 20 24.82 -12.97 -32.86
N VAL A 21 23.69 -13.37 -33.45
CA VAL A 21 22.59 -14.02 -32.73
C VAL A 21 23.04 -15.30 -32.02
N LYS A 22 23.90 -16.09 -32.67
CA LYS A 22 24.45 -17.31 -32.09
C LYS A 22 25.32 -17.01 -30.87
N SER A 23 26.22 -16.02 -30.97
CA SER A 23 27.08 -15.61 -29.87
C SER A 23 26.26 -15.12 -28.66
N ASP A 24 25.19 -14.34 -28.90
CA ASP A 24 24.28 -13.87 -27.85
C ASP A 24 23.52 -15.03 -27.19
N LEU A 25 23.03 -16.00 -28.00
CA LEU A 25 22.37 -17.19 -27.47
C LEU A 25 23.30 -18.04 -26.61
N GLU A 26 24.52 -18.27 -27.07
CA GLU A 26 25.53 -19.04 -26.35
C GLU A 26 25.89 -18.36 -25.01
N ASN A 27 26.03 -17.04 -24.99
CA ASN A 27 26.27 -16.27 -23.78
C ASN A 27 25.12 -16.42 -22.76
N LEU A 28 23.88 -16.20 -23.18
CA LEU A 28 22.73 -16.30 -22.27
C LEU A 28 22.55 -17.71 -21.70
N LEU A 29 22.76 -18.75 -22.56
CA LEU A 29 22.71 -20.15 -22.13
C LEU A 29 23.83 -20.52 -21.16
N GLN A 30 25.02 -19.90 -21.28
CA GLN A 30 26.14 -20.09 -20.36
C GLN A 30 25.79 -19.57 -18.94
N TYR A 31 24.94 -18.55 -18.84
CA TYR A 31 24.41 -18.04 -17.56
C TYR A 31 23.14 -18.76 -17.10
N SER A 32 22.85 -19.94 -17.68
CA SER A 32 21.69 -20.78 -17.32
C SER A 32 20.32 -20.13 -17.58
N VAL A 33 20.25 -19.18 -18.50
CA VAL A 33 18.97 -18.59 -18.93
C VAL A 33 18.22 -19.62 -19.77
N PRO A 34 16.91 -19.89 -19.51
CA PRO A 34 16.12 -20.79 -20.34
C PRO A 34 16.06 -20.34 -21.80
N ILE A 35 16.06 -21.32 -22.76
CA ILE A 35 16.15 -21.01 -24.19
C ILE A 35 15.04 -20.07 -24.69
N GLU A 36 13.84 -20.16 -24.16
CA GLU A 36 12.73 -19.30 -24.57
C GLU A 36 12.90 -17.87 -24.08
N GLU A 37 13.42 -17.69 -22.87
CA GLU A 37 13.78 -16.36 -22.33
C GLU A 37 15.00 -15.77 -23.07
N ALA A 38 16.00 -16.60 -23.41
CA ALA A 38 17.12 -16.17 -24.22
C ALA A 38 16.66 -15.70 -25.62
N LYS A 39 15.74 -16.41 -26.26
CA LYS A 39 15.14 -16.00 -27.54
C LYS A 39 14.39 -14.67 -27.42
N GLN A 40 13.65 -14.48 -26.32
CA GLN A 40 12.91 -13.24 -26.09
C GLN A 40 13.85 -12.06 -25.83
N SER A 41 14.94 -12.28 -25.10
CA SER A 41 15.99 -11.29 -24.87
C SER A 41 16.70 -10.87 -26.17
N ILE A 42 16.98 -11.85 -27.04
CA ILE A 42 17.60 -11.57 -28.35
C ILE A 42 16.63 -10.84 -29.30
N ARG A 43 15.36 -11.21 -29.29
CA ARG A 43 14.33 -10.44 -30.04
C ARG A 43 14.25 -8.99 -29.56
N ARG A 44 14.36 -8.74 -28.26
CA ARG A 44 14.44 -7.38 -27.71
C ARG A 44 15.72 -6.65 -28.13
N LYS A 45 16.87 -7.32 -28.07
CA LYS A 45 18.17 -6.70 -28.40
C LYS A 45 18.33 -6.37 -29.89
N HIS A 46 17.87 -7.26 -30.77
CA HIS A 46 18.06 -7.13 -32.21
C HIS A 46 16.79 -6.77 -32.99
N GLY A 47 15.63 -6.79 -32.35
CA GLY A 47 14.37 -6.34 -32.93
C GLY A 47 14.28 -4.81 -33.07
N ASP A 48 15.03 -4.08 -32.23
CA ASP A 48 15.16 -2.62 -32.30
C ASP A 48 16.24 -2.13 -33.28
N GLY A 49 16.95 -3.03 -33.97
CA GLY A 49 18.09 -2.70 -34.85
C GLY A 49 17.80 -2.58 -36.33
N GLY A 50 16.57 -2.74 -36.74
CA GLY A 50 16.18 -2.59 -38.16
C GLY A 50 15.17 -1.48 -38.33
N GLY A 51 15.61 -0.29 -38.71
CA GLY A 51 14.83 0.91 -38.95
C GLY A 51 13.50 0.73 -39.68
N GLY A 52 12.50 0.42 -38.95
CA GLY A 52 11.13 0.71 -39.16
C GLY A 52 10.67 1.33 -37.87
N SER A 53 10.70 2.66 -37.76
CA SER A 53 9.87 3.34 -36.78
C SER A 53 8.44 2.84 -37.03
N VAL A 54 7.92 2.00 -36.18
CA VAL A 54 6.47 1.94 -36.04
C VAL A 54 6.16 3.35 -35.57
N ASP A 55 5.56 4.15 -36.47
CA ASP A 55 5.12 5.51 -36.08
C ASP A 55 4.31 5.36 -34.81
N PRO A 56 4.64 6.10 -33.77
CA PRO A 56 3.94 5.98 -32.49
C PRO A 56 2.43 6.14 -32.75
N VAL A 57 1.66 5.17 -32.28
CA VAL A 57 0.21 5.20 -32.46
C VAL A 57 -0.33 6.30 -31.55
N SER A 58 -1.07 7.27 -32.12
CA SER A 58 -1.76 8.28 -31.33
C SER A 58 -3.01 7.64 -30.70
N LEU A 59 -3.07 7.66 -29.39
CA LEU A 59 -4.14 7.06 -28.58
C LEU A 59 -4.68 8.09 -27.58
N ASP A 60 -5.95 7.99 -27.29
CA ASP A 60 -6.52 8.62 -26.10
C ASP A 60 -6.04 7.87 -24.84
N VAL A 61 -6.01 8.54 -23.68
CA VAL A 61 -5.47 7.97 -22.44
C VAL A 61 -6.13 6.64 -22.09
N ALA A 62 -7.46 6.53 -22.19
CA ALA A 62 -8.18 5.30 -21.89
C ALA A 62 -7.92 4.14 -22.87
N GLU A 63 -7.33 4.38 -24.03
CA GLU A 63 -7.00 3.38 -25.03
C GLU A 63 -5.61 2.76 -24.79
N VAL A 64 -4.78 3.38 -23.95
CA VAL A 64 -3.46 2.85 -23.59
C VAL A 64 -3.61 1.62 -22.74
N SER A 65 -2.97 0.54 -23.13
CA SER A 65 -3.00 -0.74 -22.43
C SER A 65 -1.60 -1.32 -22.25
N THR A 66 -1.45 -2.30 -21.40
CA THR A 66 -0.18 -3.02 -21.18
C THR A 66 0.36 -3.72 -22.44
N ASP A 67 -0.51 -3.99 -23.43
CA ASP A 67 -0.13 -4.52 -24.74
C ASP A 67 0.43 -3.45 -25.68
N SER A 68 0.24 -2.16 -25.36
CA SER A 68 0.78 -1.04 -26.15
C SER A 68 2.31 -0.98 -26.00
N SER A 69 3.03 -0.65 -27.07
CA SER A 69 4.50 -0.58 -27.03
C SER A 69 5.01 0.85 -26.97
N ASN A 70 4.83 1.61 -28.07
CA ASN A 70 5.18 3.02 -28.18
C ASN A 70 3.94 3.81 -28.59
N VAL A 71 3.59 4.80 -27.79
CA VAL A 71 2.38 5.59 -28.01
C VAL A 71 2.70 7.08 -28.10
N THR A 72 1.78 7.81 -28.72
CA THR A 72 1.70 9.27 -28.63
C THR A 72 0.40 9.59 -27.92
N VAL A 73 0.49 10.30 -26.81
CA VAL A 73 -0.65 10.70 -25.98
C VAL A 73 -0.64 12.22 -25.83
N THR A 74 -1.81 12.84 -25.92
CA THR A 74 -1.97 14.28 -25.65
C THR A 74 -2.89 14.46 -24.46
N GLY A 75 -2.44 15.24 -23.47
CA GLY A 75 -3.20 15.43 -22.24
C GLY A 75 -2.67 16.58 -21.41
N THR A 76 -3.36 16.87 -20.31
CA THR A 76 -2.95 17.82 -19.28
C THR A 76 -2.17 17.11 -18.20
N VAL A 77 -1.02 17.66 -17.83
CA VAL A 77 -0.22 17.19 -16.70
C VAL A 77 -0.96 17.50 -15.41
N LEU A 78 -1.34 16.50 -14.66
CA LEU A 78 -2.03 16.68 -13.38
C LEU A 78 -1.04 16.90 -12.23
N THR A 79 0.00 16.08 -12.17
CA THR A 79 1.01 16.12 -11.09
C THR A 79 2.41 15.93 -11.64
N VAL A 80 3.39 16.48 -10.94
CA VAL A 80 4.83 16.26 -11.19
C VAL A 80 5.51 16.05 -9.85
N GLY A 81 5.86 14.83 -9.54
CA GLY A 81 6.65 14.46 -8.37
C GLY A 81 8.10 14.18 -8.74
N ARG A 82 8.99 14.25 -7.75
CA ARG A 82 10.41 13.95 -7.90
C ARG A 82 10.84 12.85 -6.94
N ARG A 83 11.69 11.97 -7.43
CA ARG A 83 12.26 10.93 -6.57
C ARG A 83 13.63 10.50 -7.07
N THR A 84 14.54 10.22 -6.12
CA THR A 84 15.80 9.55 -6.42
C THR A 84 15.62 8.04 -6.35
N ILE A 85 16.00 7.35 -7.40
CA ILE A 85 16.04 5.89 -7.45
C ILE A 85 17.45 5.39 -7.73
N ARG A 86 17.78 4.20 -7.24
CA ARG A 86 19.03 3.54 -7.58
C ARG A 86 18.87 2.67 -8.81
N TYR A 87 19.46 3.10 -9.90
CA TYR A 87 19.42 2.39 -11.17
C TYR A 87 20.85 2.04 -11.64
N GLN A 88 21.11 0.76 -11.92
CA GLN A 88 22.43 0.25 -12.33
C GLN A 88 23.60 0.61 -11.37
N GLY A 89 23.29 0.85 -10.10
CA GLY A 89 24.29 1.19 -9.07
C GLY A 89 24.55 2.69 -8.88
N GLU A 90 23.91 3.54 -9.68
CA GLU A 90 23.95 4.99 -9.58
C GLU A 90 22.60 5.54 -9.09
N ASP A 91 22.64 6.68 -8.41
CA ASP A 91 21.44 7.38 -7.98
C ASP A 91 20.97 8.27 -9.15
N VAL A 92 19.73 8.05 -9.60
CA VAL A 92 19.12 8.76 -10.72
C VAL A 92 17.88 9.50 -10.23
N GLU A 93 17.81 10.81 -10.48
CA GLU A 93 16.60 11.58 -10.24
C GLU A 93 15.60 11.35 -11.39
N ILE A 94 14.40 10.96 -11.05
CA ILE A 94 13.28 10.78 -11.98
C ILE A 94 12.16 11.75 -11.66
N ARG A 95 11.33 12.04 -12.68
CA ARG A 95 10.04 12.71 -12.53
C ARG A 95 8.95 11.66 -12.67
N GLU A 96 7.94 11.74 -11.85
CA GLU A 96 6.79 10.83 -11.93
C GLU A 96 5.51 11.60 -11.58
N GLY A 97 4.39 11.19 -12.15
CA GLY A 97 3.12 11.86 -11.95
C GLY A 97 2.02 11.29 -12.81
N GLU A 98 1.02 12.11 -13.09
CA GLU A 98 -0.15 11.74 -13.89
C GLU A 98 -0.37 12.70 -15.04
N LEU A 99 -0.81 12.14 -16.17
CA LEU A 99 -1.28 12.84 -17.36
C LEU A 99 -2.74 12.43 -17.59
N ALA A 100 -3.60 13.35 -18.01
CA ALA A 100 -5.01 13.06 -18.27
C ALA A 100 -5.55 13.78 -19.48
N ASP A 101 -6.57 13.19 -20.09
CA ASP A 101 -7.44 13.79 -21.10
C ASP A 101 -8.91 13.64 -20.68
N GLU A 102 -9.86 13.87 -21.60
CA GLU A 102 -11.29 13.67 -21.35
C GLU A 102 -11.66 12.20 -21.09
N THR A 103 -10.85 11.24 -21.54
CA THR A 103 -11.14 9.81 -21.52
C THR A 103 -10.65 9.11 -20.27
N GLY A 104 -9.56 9.61 -19.66
CA GLY A 104 -8.97 8.97 -18.49
C GLY A 104 -7.72 9.67 -17.97
N ARG A 105 -7.07 9.05 -16.98
CA ARG A 105 -5.76 9.42 -16.46
C ARG A 105 -4.80 8.24 -16.56
N ILE A 106 -3.51 8.53 -16.70
CA ILE A 106 -2.44 7.55 -16.78
C ILE A 106 -1.20 8.06 -16.04
N SER A 107 -0.59 7.18 -15.27
CA SER A 107 0.67 7.47 -14.60
C SER A 107 1.83 7.53 -15.59
N TYR A 108 2.85 8.34 -15.28
CA TYR A 108 4.09 8.34 -16.05
C TYR A 108 5.33 8.34 -15.16
N THR A 109 6.42 7.76 -15.68
CA THR A 109 7.78 7.93 -15.16
C THR A 109 8.67 8.52 -16.25
N ALA A 110 9.29 9.67 -15.98
CA ALA A 110 10.22 10.34 -16.86
C ALA A 110 11.65 10.26 -16.30
N TRP A 111 12.58 9.73 -17.12
CA TRP A 111 13.99 9.52 -16.78
C TRP A 111 14.85 10.76 -16.94
N GLN A 112 14.24 11.85 -17.36
CA GLN A 112 14.85 13.18 -17.50
C GLN A 112 13.79 14.25 -17.27
N ASP A 113 14.23 15.47 -17.03
CA ASP A 113 13.35 16.62 -16.92
C ASP A 113 12.94 17.10 -18.30
N PHE A 114 11.65 17.02 -18.62
CA PHE A 114 11.07 17.52 -19.88
C PHE A 114 10.57 18.95 -19.76
N GLY A 115 10.63 19.55 -18.56
CA GLY A 115 10.30 20.95 -18.30
C GLY A 115 8.81 21.31 -18.30
N PHE A 116 7.92 20.33 -18.20
CA PHE A 116 6.50 20.58 -18.01
C PHE A 116 6.14 20.67 -16.52
N GLU A 117 5.09 21.41 -16.23
CA GLU A 117 4.55 21.66 -14.90
C GLU A 117 3.08 21.22 -14.82
N PRO A 118 2.52 21.01 -13.61
CA PRO A 118 1.08 20.78 -13.47
C PRO A 118 0.25 21.87 -14.13
N GLY A 119 -0.72 21.46 -14.96
CA GLY A 119 -1.56 22.34 -15.76
C GLY A 119 -1.11 22.54 -17.22
N ASP A 120 0.10 22.11 -17.56
CA ASP A 120 0.54 22.15 -18.94
C ASP A 120 -0.18 21.09 -19.77
N SER A 121 -0.71 21.50 -20.94
CA SER A 121 -1.19 20.57 -21.94
C SER A 121 -0.04 20.20 -22.88
N VAL A 122 0.26 18.90 -22.96
CA VAL A 122 1.41 18.39 -23.70
C VAL A 122 1.05 17.22 -24.60
N THR A 123 1.75 17.13 -25.72
CA THR A 123 1.79 15.89 -26.53
C THR A 123 3.08 15.17 -26.23
N VAL A 124 2.96 13.97 -25.66
CA VAL A 124 4.06 13.06 -25.35
C VAL A 124 4.16 12.05 -26.47
N GLY A 125 5.15 12.20 -27.34
CA GLY A 125 5.39 11.33 -28.48
C GLY A 125 6.44 10.27 -28.19
N ASN A 126 6.24 9.08 -28.75
CA ASN A 126 7.15 7.94 -28.59
C ASN A 126 7.40 7.56 -27.12
N ALA A 127 6.36 7.61 -26.30
CA ALA A 127 6.39 7.09 -24.95
C ALA A 127 6.32 5.56 -24.97
N GLY A 128 7.22 4.88 -24.24
CA GLY A 128 7.09 3.46 -23.99
C GLY A 128 5.93 3.21 -23.01
N VAL A 129 5.30 2.04 -23.09
CA VAL A 129 4.31 1.61 -22.11
C VAL A 129 4.90 0.43 -21.33
N ARG A 130 4.76 0.47 -20.02
CA ARG A 130 5.11 -0.64 -19.14
C ARG A 130 3.94 -0.96 -18.21
N GLU A 131 3.91 -2.17 -17.71
CA GLU A 131 2.99 -2.58 -16.67
C GLU A 131 3.59 -2.27 -15.30
N TRP A 132 2.82 -1.62 -14.46
CA TRP A 132 3.14 -1.38 -13.08
C TRP A 132 1.88 -1.61 -12.24
N ASP A 133 1.93 -2.56 -11.32
CA ASP A 133 0.80 -2.94 -10.44
C ASP A 133 -0.48 -3.31 -11.23
N ASP A 134 -0.30 -4.12 -12.29
CA ASP A 134 -1.34 -4.56 -13.24
C ASP A 134 -1.95 -3.41 -14.10
N GLU A 135 -1.42 -2.19 -14.02
CA GLU A 135 -1.89 -1.04 -14.81
C GLU A 135 -0.84 -0.54 -15.81
N PRO A 136 -1.27 0.08 -16.95
CA PRO A 136 -0.34 0.68 -17.89
C PRO A 136 0.24 1.98 -17.33
N GLU A 137 1.55 2.16 -17.49
CA GLU A 137 2.27 3.39 -17.14
C GLU A 137 3.12 3.85 -18.33
N LEU A 138 3.12 5.17 -18.61
CA LEU A 138 3.98 5.76 -19.62
C LEU A 138 5.43 5.84 -19.12
N ASN A 139 6.35 5.34 -19.91
CA ASN A 139 7.78 5.39 -19.64
C ASN A 139 8.45 6.37 -20.61
N LEU A 140 8.83 7.55 -20.12
CA LEU A 140 9.40 8.65 -20.89
C LEU A 140 10.93 8.59 -20.79
N GLY A 141 11.55 8.05 -21.84
CA GLY A 141 13.02 7.90 -21.92
C GLY A 141 13.66 8.90 -22.89
N GLU A 142 14.92 8.63 -23.27
CA GLU A 142 15.73 9.49 -24.15
C GLU A 142 15.09 9.74 -25.53
N ASN A 143 14.31 8.80 -26.03
CA ASN A 143 13.67 8.88 -27.36
C ASN A 143 12.27 9.51 -27.31
N THR A 144 11.78 9.82 -26.13
CA THR A 144 10.48 10.48 -25.93
C THR A 144 10.58 11.95 -26.31
N THR A 145 9.60 12.44 -27.03
CA THR A 145 9.48 13.87 -27.38
C THR A 145 8.29 14.45 -26.63
N VAL A 146 8.47 15.65 -26.09
CA VAL A 146 7.37 16.39 -25.45
C VAL A 146 7.22 17.73 -26.15
N ALA A 147 6.01 18.04 -26.56
CA ALA A 147 5.66 19.33 -27.19
C ALA A 147 4.44 19.93 -26.48
N VAL A 148 4.43 21.24 -26.36
CA VAL A 148 3.25 21.95 -25.86
C VAL A 148 2.09 21.73 -26.84
N ALA A 149 0.93 21.39 -26.30
CA ALA A 149 -0.30 21.17 -27.05
C ALA A 149 -1.28 22.35 -26.84
N ASP A 150 -2.34 22.39 -27.64
CA ASP A 150 -3.49 23.23 -27.33
C ASP A 150 -4.12 22.73 -25.99
N GLU A 151 -4.84 23.62 -25.31
CA GLU A 151 -5.48 23.33 -24.05
C GLU A 151 -6.37 22.07 -24.14
N VAL A 152 -6.07 21.06 -23.28
CA VAL A 152 -6.82 19.82 -23.19
C VAL A 152 -7.69 19.87 -21.94
N GLU A 153 -9.01 19.80 -22.13
CA GLU A 153 -9.94 19.70 -21.02
C GLU A 153 -9.81 18.33 -20.34
N THR A 154 -9.90 18.32 -19.02
CA THR A 154 -9.85 17.08 -18.22
C THR A 154 -10.84 17.19 -17.06
N PRO A 155 -11.51 16.10 -16.67
CA PRO A 155 -12.39 16.08 -15.50
C PRO A 155 -11.61 16.01 -14.17
N TYR A 156 -10.28 15.88 -14.20
CA TYR A 156 -9.43 15.70 -13.03
C TYR A 156 -8.82 17.03 -12.57
N GLU A 157 -8.63 17.17 -11.25
CA GLU A 157 -8.00 18.35 -10.66
C GLU A 157 -6.50 18.41 -10.97
N VAL A 158 -6.04 19.60 -11.38
CA VAL A 158 -4.64 19.88 -11.64
C VAL A 158 -3.94 20.30 -10.33
N GLY A 159 -2.67 19.90 -10.14
CA GLY A 159 -1.87 20.21 -8.97
C GLY A 159 -1.93 19.16 -7.86
N GLY A 160 -2.75 18.14 -8.04
CA GLY A 160 -2.78 16.97 -7.18
C GLY A 160 -3.27 17.23 -5.75
N GLU A 161 -4.00 18.34 -5.50
CA GLU A 161 -4.62 18.58 -4.21
C GLU A 161 -5.58 17.43 -3.89
N SER A 162 -5.37 16.77 -2.75
CA SER A 162 -6.09 15.56 -2.38
C SER A 162 -6.41 15.56 -0.90
N ARG A 163 -7.58 15.04 -0.56
CA ARG A 163 -7.92 14.69 0.82
C ARG A 163 -7.35 13.30 1.11
N LEU A 164 -7.07 13.00 2.37
CA LEU A 164 -6.50 11.71 2.75
C LEU A 164 -7.36 10.51 2.34
N ILE A 165 -8.69 10.66 2.33
CA ILE A 165 -9.62 9.58 1.93
C ILE A 165 -9.53 9.24 0.45
N ASP A 166 -9.09 10.18 -0.39
CA ASP A 166 -9.02 10.04 -1.85
C ASP A 166 -7.65 9.52 -2.31
N LEU A 167 -6.68 9.34 -1.39
CA LEU A 167 -5.35 8.84 -1.70
C LEU A 167 -5.36 7.33 -1.92
N GLU A 168 -4.73 6.90 -3.02
CA GLU A 168 -4.58 5.49 -3.38
C GLU A 168 -3.09 5.10 -3.45
N PRO A 169 -2.73 3.83 -3.13
CA PRO A 169 -1.38 3.35 -3.39
C PRO A 169 -0.99 3.54 -4.86
N GLY A 170 0.19 4.11 -5.11
CA GLY A 170 0.63 4.47 -6.46
C GLY A 170 0.54 5.95 -6.78
N ASP A 171 -0.26 6.73 -6.05
CA ASP A 171 -0.34 8.19 -6.19
C ASP A 171 1.02 8.87 -6.00
N ARG A 172 1.29 9.90 -6.84
CA ARG A 172 2.59 10.61 -6.86
C ARG A 172 2.39 12.09 -7.13
N GLY A 173 3.28 12.91 -6.54
CA GLY A 173 3.21 14.35 -6.71
C GLY A 173 1.96 15.00 -6.13
N ARG A 174 1.32 14.34 -5.15
CA ARG A 174 0.11 14.84 -4.48
C ARG A 174 0.44 15.95 -3.49
N THR A 175 -0.53 16.83 -3.29
CA THR A 175 -0.51 17.89 -2.28
C THR A 175 -1.61 17.63 -1.27
N ILE A 176 -1.25 17.66 0.00
CA ILE A 176 -2.20 17.43 1.12
C ILE A 176 -2.10 18.52 2.19
N GLU A 177 -3.22 18.80 2.85
CA GLU A 177 -3.28 19.64 4.04
C GLU A 177 -3.71 18.79 5.22
N VAL A 178 -2.85 18.69 6.24
CA VAL A 178 -3.02 17.73 7.33
C VAL A 178 -2.59 18.29 8.67
N ARG A 179 -3.12 17.73 9.74
CA ARG A 179 -2.56 17.84 11.09
C ARG A 179 -1.71 16.62 11.38
N VAL A 180 -0.51 16.85 11.89
CA VAL A 180 0.35 15.80 12.44
C VAL A 180 -0.19 15.36 13.80
N LEU A 181 -0.55 14.09 13.95
CA LEU A 181 -1.14 13.54 15.17
C LEU A 181 -0.08 12.92 16.06
N GLU A 182 0.76 12.06 15.50
CA GLU A 182 1.84 11.39 16.19
C GLU A 182 3.11 11.38 15.33
N VAL A 183 4.28 11.45 15.99
CA VAL A 183 5.60 11.34 15.36
C VAL A 183 6.51 10.52 16.23
N GLU A 184 7.15 9.54 15.64
CA GLU A 184 8.25 8.78 16.22
C GLU A 184 9.48 8.88 15.33
N ARG A 185 10.62 9.18 15.96
CA ARG A 185 11.92 9.17 15.28
C ARG A 185 12.53 7.78 15.37
N ARG A 186 12.82 7.19 14.23
CA ARG A 186 13.39 5.83 14.13
C ARG A 186 14.66 5.82 13.33
N THR A 187 15.53 4.89 13.65
CA THR A 187 16.69 4.55 12.83
C THR A 187 16.44 3.18 12.22
N ILE A 188 16.49 3.09 10.92
CA ILE A 188 16.34 1.83 10.18
C ILE A 188 17.67 1.45 9.54
N ASP A 189 17.95 0.15 9.47
CA ASP A 189 19.08 -0.39 8.72
C ASP A 189 18.65 -0.60 7.25
N GLY A 190 18.98 0.37 6.40
CA GLY A 190 18.76 0.29 4.96
C GLY A 190 19.93 -0.37 4.23
N ARG A 191 19.82 -0.52 2.90
CA ARG A 191 20.91 -1.07 2.07
C ARG A 191 22.18 -0.22 2.09
N ASP A 192 22.03 1.08 2.26
CA ASP A 192 23.12 2.06 2.25
C ASP A 192 23.59 2.45 3.66
N GLY A 193 23.16 1.71 4.69
CA GLY A 193 23.50 1.94 6.09
C GLY A 193 22.31 2.39 6.92
N ARG A 194 22.61 2.97 8.10
CA ARG A 194 21.59 3.46 9.00
C ARG A 194 21.01 4.77 8.51
N THR A 195 19.69 4.79 8.33
CA THR A 195 18.93 5.97 7.93
C THR A 195 17.98 6.37 9.05
N GLU A 196 18.00 7.65 9.42
CA GLU A 196 17.03 8.23 10.34
C GLU A 196 15.77 8.63 9.58
N ILE A 197 14.61 8.29 10.10
CA ILE A 197 13.30 8.63 9.52
C ILE A 197 12.39 9.16 10.61
N LEU A 198 11.36 9.94 10.22
CA LEU A 198 10.17 10.13 11.05
C LEU A 198 9.06 9.25 10.54
N SER A 199 8.33 8.63 11.44
CA SER A 199 7.10 7.90 11.13
C SER A 199 6.02 8.27 12.13
N GLY A 200 4.76 8.17 11.74
CA GLY A 200 3.68 8.53 12.63
C GLY A 200 2.33 8.54 11.93
N GLU A 201 1.43 9.36 12.41
CA GLU A 201 0.06 9.50 11.93
C GLU A 201 -0.23 10.96 11.58
N ILE A 202 -0.90 11.16 10.45
CA ILE A 202 -1.45 12.44 10.00
C ILE A 202 -2.96 12.30 9.80
N GLY A 203 -3.69 13.40 9.91
CA GLY A 203 -5.14 13.40 9.74
C GLY A 203 -5.67 14.67 9.10
N ASP A 204 -6.77 14.53 8.38
CA ASP A 204 -7.64 15.61 7.92
C ASP A 204 -9.11 15.35 8.33
N GLU A 205 -10.04 16.15 7.85
CA GLU A 205 -11.48 15.97 8.14
C GLU A 205 -12.07 14.68 7.57
N THR A 206 -11.37 13.98 6.68
CA THR A 206 -11.87 12.83 5.94
C THR A 206 -11.29 11.50 6.43
N ALA A 207 -10.00 11.48 6.79
CA ALA A 207 -9.31 10.25 7.18
C ALA A 207 -8.10 10.52 8.08
N LYS A 208 -7.53 9.43 8.56
CA LYS A 208 -6.19 9.37 9.17
C LYS A 208 -5.38 8.36 8.40
N LEU A 209 -4.11 8.65 8.17
CA LEU A 209 -3.18 7.76 7.49
C LEU A 209 -1.81 7.74 8.17
N PRO A 210 -1.09 6.61 8.08
CA PRO A 210 0.31 6.55 8.48
C PRO A 210 1.17 7.34 7.51
N PHE A 211 2.25 7.94 8.00
CA PHE A 211 3.24 8.58 7.15
C PHE A 211 4.67 8.17 7.49
N THR A 212 5.57 8.35 6.52
CA THR A 212 7.01 8.22 6.70
C THR A 212 7.73 9.40 6.02
N ASP A 213 8.50 10.16 6.78
CA ASP A 213 9.42 11.17 6.26
C ASP A 213 10.83 10.59 6.18
N TRP A 214 11.30 10.37 4.96
CA TRP A 214 12.60 9.80 4.64
C TRP A 214 13.75 10.81 4.73
N ALA A 215 13.41 12.11 4.86
CA ALA A 215 14.35 13.20 5.05
C ALA A 215 13.89 14.07 6.24
N PRO A 216 14.08 13.60 7.48
CA PRO A 216 13.48 14.15 8.70
C PRO A 216 13.51 15.66 8.79
N ARG A 217 12.32 16.28 8.88
CA ARG A 217 12.11 17.72 8.93
C ARG A 217 11.71 18.19 10.32
N ALA A 218 12.18 19.37 10.70
CA ALA A 218 11.87 19.95 12.01
C ALA A 218 10.42 20.43 12.12
N GLU A 219 9.79 20.74 10.99
CA GLU A 219 8.40 21.20 10.90
C GLU A 219 7.39 20.10 11.21
N VAL A 220 7.79 18.83 11.03
CA VAL A 220 6.96 17.65 11.26
C VAL A 220 6.99 17.28 12.75
N GLU A 221 6.12 17.93 13.52
CA GLU A 221 5.95 17.74 14.97
C GLU A 221 4.48 17.52 15.32
N PRO A 222 4.15 16.75 16.38
CA PRO A 222 2.78 16.55 16.81
C PRO A 222 2.03 17.85 17.04
N GLY A 223 0.79 17.94 16.56
CA GLY A 223 -0.08 19.10 16.68
C GLY A 223 0.16 20.21 15.65
N ARG A 224 1.10 20.05 14.73
CA ARG A 224 1.32 21.00 13.63
C ARG A 224 0.32 20.77 12.51
N ASP A 225 -0.12 21.87 11.92
CA ASP A 225 -0.95 21.90 10.71
C ASP A 225 -0.03 22.25 9.54
N LEU A 226 0.00 21.40 8.53
CA LEU A 226 0.97 21.44 7.45
C LEU A 226 0.30 21.29 6.09
N ARG A 227 0.78 22.07 5.10
CA ARG A 227 0.64 21.77 3.67
C ARG A 227 1.89 21.02 3.25
N ILE A 228 1.68 19.86 2.66
CA ILE A 228 2.76 18.96 2.21
C ILE A 228 2.59 18.72 0.71
N GLU A 229 3.57 19.17 -0.07
CA GLU A 229 3.58 19.10 -1.53
C GLU A 229 4.61 18.08 -1.99
N ASP A 230 4.31 17.39 -3.07
CA ASP A 230 5.12 16.30 -3.62
C ASP A 230 5.24 15.11 -2.65
N VAL A 231 4.08 14.59 -2.22
CA VAL A 231 4.00 13.31 -1.52
C VAL A 231 3.77 12.17 -2.50
N TYR A 232 4.22 10.98 -2.15
CA TYR A 232 3.86 9.75 -2.84
C TYR A 232 3.23 8.75 -1.88
N VAL A 233 2.30 7.94 -2.39
CA VAL A 233 1.52 7.01 -1.60
C VAL A 233 1.97 5.59 -1.91
N ARG A 234 2.22 4.81 -0.87
CA ARG A 234 2.53 3.38 -0.96
C ARG A 234 1.49 2.57 -0.21
N GLU A 235 1.35 1.34 -0.60
CA GLU A 235 0.65 0.38 0.23
C GLU A 235 1.50 -0.01 1.45
N PHE A 236 0.88 0.01 2.61
CA PHE A 236 1.44 -0.57 3.82
C PHE A 236 0.37 -1.42 4.52
N ARG A 237 0.54 -2.74 4.49
CA ARG A 237 -0.43 -3.71 5.05
C ARG A 237 -1.84 -3.57 4.47
N GLY A 238 -1.94 -3.32 3.17
CA GLY A 238 -3.20 -3.16 2.46
C GLY A 238 -3.84 -1.76 2.56
N ALA A 239 -3.25 -0.84 3.32
CA ALA A 239 -3.74 0.53 3.46
C ALA A 239 -2.79 1.55 2.82
N PRO A 240 -3.29 2.71 2.34
CA PRO A 240 -2.45 3.80 1.88
C PRO A 240 -1.53 4.31 2.99
N SER A 241 -0.29 4.62 2.64
CA SER A 241 0.71 5.25 3.52
C SER A 241 1.39 6.41 2.79
N VAL A 242 1.35 7.59 3.40
CA VAL A 242 1.94 8.81 2.84
C VAL A 242 3.44 8.83 3.06
N ASN A 243 4.20 9.09 2.01
CA ASN A 243 5.65 9.15 2.08
C ASN A 243 6.18 10.49 1.60
N LEU A 244 7.11 11.05 2.35
CA LEU A 244 7.81 12.30 2.08
C LEU A 244 9.24 11.99 1.67
N SER A 245 9.65 12.45 0.48
CA SER A 245 11.04 12.32 -0.01
C SER A 245 11.87 13.56 0.33
N GLU A 246 13.13 13.59 -0.08
CA GLU A 246 13.99 14.78 0.00
C GLU A 246 13.45 15.95 -0.83
N PHE A 247 12.60 15.71 -1.81
CA PHE A 247 12.00 16.74 -2.68
C PHE A 247 10.69 17.30 -2.14
N THR A 248 10.06 16.63 -1.18
CA THR A 248 8.80 17.07 -0.57
C THR A 248 8.97 18.44 0.10
N THR A 249 8.07 19.35 -0.18
CA THR A 249 8.00 20.67 0.46
C THR A 249 6.97 20.63 1.59
N VAL A 250 7.36 21.10 2.77
CA VAL A 250 6.50 21.18 3.95
C VAL A 250 6.36 22.62 4.37
N THR A 251 5.13 23.13 4.41
CA THR A 251 4.82 24.52 4.79
C THR A 251 3.81 24.52 5.94
N PRO A 252 4.14 25.17 7.07
CA PRO A 252 3.17 25.33 8.16
C PRO A 252 1.94 26.16 7.74
N LEU A 253 0.75 25.67 8.08
CA LEU A 253 -0.50 26.38 7.87
C LEU A 253 -0.82 27.32 9.02
N PRO A 254 -1.39 28.51 8.74
CA PRO A 254 -1.79 29.46 9.78
C PRO A 254 -3.11 29.07 10.47
N GLU A 255 -3.95 28.30 9.80
CA GLU A 255 -5.25 27.84 10.28
C GLU A 255 -5.20 26.35 10.64
N PRO A 256 -5.91 25.93 11.68
CA PRO A 256 -5.94 24.54 12.09
C PRO A 256 -6.70 23.68 11.08
N VAL A 257 -6.11 22.54 10.71
CA VAL A 257 -6.77 21.53 9.89
C VAL A 257 -7.70 20.70 10.79
N PRO A 258 -9.01 20.62 10.49
CA PRO A 258 -9.91 19.74 11.21
C PRO A 258 -9.49 18.29 11.03
N VAL A 259 -9.58 17.50 12.09
CA VAL A 259 -9.27 16.07 12.02
C VAL A 259 -10.50 15.27 12.35
N ARG A 260 -10.75 14.23 11.59
CA ARG A 260 -11.81 13.28 11.83
C ARG A 260 -11.58 12.54 13.16
N GLU A 261 -12.54 12.66 14.09
CA GLU A 261 -12.47 11.99 15.40
C GLU A 261 -12.98 10.55 15.32
N ASP A 262 -14.05 10.32 14.56
CA ASP A 262 -14.72 9.03 14.46
C ASP A 262 -14.19 8.20 13.28
N ALA A 263 -13.84 6.95 13.52
CA ALA A 263 -13.53 6.00 12.47
C ALA A 263 -14.78 5.61 11.65
N PRO A 264 -14.66 5.31 10.34
CA PRO A 264 -15.76 4.77 9.56
C PRO A 264 -16.18 3.43 10.14
N ARG A 265 -17.50 3.31 10.44
CA ARG A 265 -18.05 2.03 10.85
C ARG A 265 -18.50 1.23 9.63
N LEU A 266 -17.88 0.08 9.45
CA LEU A 266 -18.14 -0.84 8.35
C LEU A 266 -18.64 -2.19 8.88
N SER A 267 -19.32 -2.96 8.00
CA SER A 267 -19.47 -4.39 8.21
C SER A 267 -18.13 -5.10 8.00
N VAL A 268 -17.96 -6.26 8.59
CA VAL A 268 -16.72 -7.04 8.43
C VAL A 268 -16.47 -7.37 6.96
N SER A 269 -17.51 -7.75 6.18
CA SER A 269 -17.31 -8.02 4.75
C SER A 269 -16.85 -6.79 3.99
N ALA A 270 -17.48 -5.62 4.19
CA ALA A 270 -17.10 -4.38 3.51
C ALA A 270 -15.68 -3.93 3.87
N ALA A 271 -15.29 -4.10 5.14
CA ALA A 271 -13.93 -3.80 5.59
C ALA A 271 -12.91 -4.75 4.96
N VAL A 272 -13.19 -6.04 4.86
CA VAL A 272 -12.30 -7.04 4.23
C VAL A 272 -12.19 -6.83 2.71
N GLU A 273 -13.30 -6.49 2.05
CA GLU A 273 -13.34 -6.21 0.61
C GLU A 273 -12.51 -4.97 0.20
N SER A 274 -12.22 -4.05 1.14
CA SER A 274 -11.32 -2.91 0.87
C SER A 274 -9.85 -3.30 0.72
N GLY A 275 -9.47 -4.55 1.02
CA GLY A 275 -8.08 -5.03 0.95
C GLY A 275 -7.20 -4.60 2.14
N GLY A 276 -7.60 -3.58 2.87
CA GLY A 276 -6.95 -3.03 4.05
C GLY A 276 -7.40 -1.60 4.30
N MET A 277 -7.41 -1.18 5.56
CA MET A 277 -7.88 0.15 5.93
C MET A 277 -7.23 0.62 7.22
N TYR A 278 -6.81 1.87 7.24
CA TYR A 278 -6.33 2.53 8.43
C TYR A 278 -7.50 3.17 9.18
N ASP A 279 -7.55 3.02 10.52
CA ASP A 279 -8.58 3.60 11.40
C ASP A 279 -10.03 3.24 11.01
N VAL A 280 -10.38 1.96 11.08
CA VAL A 280 -11.73 1.43 10.84
C VAL A 280 -12.39 0.95 12.13
N GLU A 281 -13.70 1.13 12.26
CA GLU A 281 -14.51 0.57 13.34
C GLU A 281 -15.42 -0.53 12.83
N VAL A 282 -15.42 -1.68 13.51
CA VAL A 282 -16.36 -2.77 13.30
C VAL A 282 -17.09 -3.11 14.60
N VAL A 283 -18.30 -3.64 14.49
CA VAL A 283 -19.05 -4.16 15.64
C VAL A 283 -19.37 -5.62 15.38
N GLY A 284 -18.84 -6.50 16.23
CA GLY A 284 -19.06 -7.94 16.07
C GLY A 284 -18.99 -8.73 17.36
N THR A 285 -19.32 -9.99 17.29
CA THR A 285 -19.28 -10.94 18.39
C THR A 285 -17.99 -11.74 18.36
N VAL A 286 -17.28 -11.80 19.49
CA VAL A 286 -16.13 -12.71 19.64
C VAL A 286 -16.67 -14.14 19.69
N ILE A 287 -16.33 -14.94 18.68
CA ILE A 287 -16.80 -16.34 18.59
C ILE A 287 -15.78 -17.33 19.15
N GLN A 288 -14.50 -17.00 19.07
CA GLN A 288 -13.43 -17.87 19.55
C GLN A 288 -12.12 -17.10 19.71
N LEU A 289 -11.28 -17.51 20.66
CA LEU A 289 -9.89 -17.10 20.72
C LEU A 289 -9.01 -18.08 19.93
N ARG A 290 -8.04 -17.54 19.18
CA ARG A 290 -7.03 -18.33 18.46
C ARG A 290 -5.88 -18.74 19.39
N ASP A 291 -5.19 -19.80 19.04
CA ASP A 291 -3.93 -20.21 19.67
C ASP A 291 -2.91 -19.06 19.71
N GLY A 292 -2.16 -19.00 20.82
CA GLY A 292 -1.23 -17.90 21.10
C GLY A 292 -1.91 -16.64 21.60
N SER A 293 -3.12 -16.78 22.18
CA SER A 293 -3.76 -15.80 23.06
C SER A 293 -3.40 -16.09 24.50
N GLY A 294 -3.35 -15.04 25.34
CA GLY A 294 -2.93 -15.12 26.74
C GLY A 294 -1.49 -14.70 26.93
N LEU A 295 -0.76 -15.43 27.80
CA LEU A 295 0.66 -15.19 28.10
C LEU A 295 1.54 -15.73 26.96
N ILE A 296 2.29 -14.84 26.31
CA ILE A 296 3.20 -15.14 25.20
C ILE A 296 4.62 -14.70 25.53
N GLU A 297 5.57 -15.09 24.70
CA GLU A 297 6.97 -14.67 24.79
C GLU A 297 7.35 -13.86 23.53
N ARG A 298 8.04 -12.72 23.70
CA ARG A 298 8.53 -11.89 22.60
C ARG A 298 10.05 -11.80 22.59
N CYS A 299 10.57 -11.64 21.40
CA CYS A 299 11.98 -11.34 21.18
C CYS A 299 12.27 -9.87 21.56
N PRO A 300 13.23 -9.60 22.45
CA PRO A 300 13.56 -8.21 22.85
C PRO A 300 14.15 -7.37 21.71
N GLU A 301 14.69 -8.02 20.65
CA GLU A 301 15.32 -7.32 19.54
C GLU A 301 14.33 -6.89 18.44
N CYS A 302 13.26 -7.68 18.19
CA CYS A 302 12.33 -7.40 17.08
C CYS A 302 10.85 -7.51 17.46
N GLY A 303 10.48 -7.73 18.73
CA GLY A 303 9.10 -7.81 19.19
C GLY A 303 8.29 -9.03 18.68
N ARG A 304 8.88 -9.90 17.85
CA ARG A 304 8.20 -11.09 17.32
C ARG A 304 7.99 -12.13 18.40
N VAL A 305 6.87 -12.85 18.28
CA VAL A 305 6.57 -13.97 19.18
C VAL A 305 7.64 -15.04 19.03
N VAL A 306 8.13 -15.51 20.18
CA VAL A 306 9.13 -16.56 20.33
C VAL A 306 8.42 -17.87 20.64
N GLN A 307 8.88 -18.96 20.07
CA GLN A 307 8.39 -20.30 20.35
C GLN A 307 9.56 -21.19 20.80
N GLY A 308 9.42 -21.78 21.98
CA GLY A 308 10.48 -22.67 22.53
C GLY A 308 11.84 -21.99 22.70
N GLY A 309 11.88 -20.70 23.05
CA GLY A 309 13.10 -19.91 23.23
C GLY A 309 13.82 -19.52 21.95
N GLN A 310 13.16 -19.65 20.78
CA GLN A 310 13.73 -19.30 19.48
C GLN A 310 12.94 -18.22 18.75
N CYS A 311 13.62 -17.15 18.38
CA CYS A 311 13.14 -16.14 17.45
C CYS A 311 13.50 -16.54 16.00
N ARG A 312 12.54 -16.44 15.08
CA ARG A 312 12.76 -16.78 13.67
C ARG A 312 13.86 -15.95 12.98
N SER A 313 14.09 -14.72 13.45
CA SER A 313 15.10 -13.82 12.88
C SER A 313 16.41 -13.81 13.67
N HIS A 314 16.38 -13.98 15.00
CA HIS A 314 17.56 -13.82 15.88
C HIS A 314 18.01 -15.13 16.52
N GLY A 315 17.36 -16.26 16.19
CA GLY A 315 17.73 -17.57 16.76
C GLY A 315 17.37 -17.68 18.24
N THR A 316 18.26 -18.24 19.06
CA THR A 316 18.04 -18.37 20.51
C THR A 316 18.13 -17.01 21.17
N VAL A 317 17.08 -16.60 21.88
CA VAL A 317 16.98 -15.34 22.60
C VAL A 317 16.48 -15.55 24.02
N GLU A 318 16.83 -14.65 24.93
CA GLU A 318 16.19 -14.54 26.24
C GLU A 318 14.89 -13.75 26.06
N ALA A 319 13.79 -14.47 25.89
CA ALA A 319 12.50 -13.89 25.55
C ALA A 319 11.88 -13.12 26.73
N GLU A 320 11.11 -12.09 26.43
CA GLU A 320 10.33 -11.32 27.39
C GLU A 320 8.87 -11.78 27.39
N ASP A 321 8.30 -11.94 28.60
CA ASP A 321 6.86 -12.27 28.74
C ASP A 321 5.99 -11.07 28.34
N ASP A 322 4.90 -11.37 27.63
CA ASP A 322 3.94 -10.38 27.15
C ASP A 322 2.52 -10.95 27.10
N LEU A 323 1.53 -10.08 26.92
CA LEU A 323 0.12 -10.45 26.77
C LEU A 323 -0.38 -10.12 25.37
N ARG A 324 -1.20 -11.02 24.81
CA ARG A 324 -1.85 -10.82 23.53
C ARG A 324 -3.18 -11.58 23.44
N VAL A 325 -4.16 -10.99 22.76
CA VAL A 325 -5.35 -11.71 22.32
C VAL A 325 -5.40 -11.75 20.79
N LYS A 326 -5.83 -12.88 20.25
CA LYS A 326 -6.26 -13.06 18.87
C LYS A 326 -7.69 -13.58 18.89
N ALA A 327 -8.65 -12.69 18.73
CA ALA A 327 -10.07 -13.03 18.77
C ALA A 327 -10.67 -13.10 17.37
N ILE A 328 -11.36 -14.18 17.05
CA ILE A 328 -12.18 -14.24 15.84
C ILE A 328 -13.48 -13.50 16.14
N VAL A 329 -13.74 -12.48 15.33
CA VAL A 329 -14.91 -11.61 15.44
C VAL A 329 -15.81 -11.82 14.23
N ASP A 330 -17.12 -11.94 14.46
CA ASP A 330 -18.16 -12.19 13.46
C ASP A 330 -19.30 -11.19 13.67
N ASP A 331 -19.74 -10.51 12.60
CA ASP A 331 -20.88 -9.59 12.61
C ASP A 331 -22.10 -10.13 11.81
N GLY A 332 -21.99 -11.36 11.31
CA GLY A 332 -22.99 -12.01 10.44
C GLY A 332 -22.78 -11.75 8.94
N THR A 333 -21.82 -10.88 8.56
CA THR A 333 -21.45 -10.65 7.14
C THR A 333 -20.13 -11.31 6.78
N GLY A 334 -19.24 -11.50 7.78
CA GLY A 334 -17.94 -12.09 7.60
C GLY A 334 -17.20 -12.23 8.93
N THR A 335 -15.96 -12.69 8.87
CA THR A 335 -15.08 -12.84 10.03
C THR A 335 -13.73 -12.17 9.82
N LEU A 336 -13.18 -11.61 10.91
CA LEU A 336 -11.81 -11.12 10.97
C LEU A 336 -11.14 -11.57 12.28
N THR A 337 -9.83 -11.42 12.37
CA THR A 337 -9.07 -11.64 13.61
C THR A 337 -8.72 -10.30 14.25
N ALA A 338 -9.34 -9.96 15.37
CA ALA A 338 -8.93 -8.83 16.19
C ALA A 338 -7.69 -9.21 17.02
N VAL A 339 -6.64 -8.39 16.91
CA VAL A 339 -5.37 -8.60 17.61
C VAL A 339 -5.20 -7.50 18.65
N LEU A 340 -5.37 -7.84 19.93
CA LEU A 340 -5.17 -6.93 21.03
C LEU A 340 -3.74 -7.02 21.54
N GLY A 341 -3.07 -5.88 21.65
CA GLY A 341 -1.75 -5.76 22.26
C GLY A 341 -1.79 -5.90 23.79
N THR A 342 -0.65 -5.67 24.41
CA THR A 342 -0.41 -5.89 25.86
C THR A 342 -1.40 -5.12 26.74
N GLU A 343 -1.58 -3.84 26.50
CA GLU A 343 -2.41 -2.95 27.34
C GLU A 343 -3.89 -3.36 27.30
N LEU A 344 -4.47 -3.49 26.11
CA LEU A 344 -5.86 -3.92 25.95
C LEU A 344 -6.08 -5.35 26.46
N THR A 345 -5.09 -6.24 26.28
CA THR A 345 -5.17 -7.59 26.81
C THR A 345 -5.14 -7.59 28.33
N ALA A 346 -4.31 -6.75 28.96
CA ALA A 346 -4.25 -6.60 30.41
C ALA A 346 -5.58 -6.07 30.98
N GLU A 347 -6.22 -5.12 30.31
CA GLU A 347 -7.55 -4.60 30.68
C GLU A 347 -8.62 -5.72 30.64
N VAL A 348 -8.66 -6.47 29.54
CA VAL A 348 -9.60 -7.59 29.37
C VAL A 348 -9.34 -8.70 30.39
N TYR A 349 -8.08 -9.04 30.63
CA TYR A 349 -7.67 -10.03 31.62
C TYR A 349 -7.96 -9.54 33.04
N GLY A 350 -7.87 -8.24 33.29
CA GLY A 350 -8.03 -7.62 34.61
C GLY A 350 -6.79 -7.80 35.49
N GLY A 351 -5.61 -7.82 34.88
CA GLY A 351 -4.32 -7.93 35.51
C GLY A 351 -3.19 -7.75 34.51
N ASP A 352 -2.03 -7.34 34.97
CA ASP A 352 -0.83 -7.15 34.16
C ASP A 352 -0.09 -8.46 33.82
N VAL A 353 1.02 -8.35 33.11
CA VAL A 353 1.89 -9.48 32.72
C VAL A 353 2.35 -10.26 33.96
N GLU A 354 2.69 -9.60 35.08
CA GLU A 354 3.17 -10.28 36.29
C GLU A 354 2.03 -11.05 36.97
N ALA A 355 0.81 -10.53 36.96
CA ALA A 355 -0.36 -11.27 37.46
C ALA A 355 -0.62 -12.51 36.60
N ALA A 356 -0.52 -12.42 35.30
CA ALA A 356 -0.67 -13.54 34.36
C ALA A 356 0.42 -14.61 34.59
N LYS A 357 1.67 -14.20 34.79
CA LYS A 357 2.78 -15.08 35.12
C LYS A 357 2.57 -15.83 36.45
N SER A 358 2.04 -15.13 37.45
CA SER A 358 1.72 -15.75 38.72
C SER A 358 0.63 -16.80 38.56
N ALA A 359 -0.45 -16.50 37.85
CA ALA A 359 -1.53 -17.44 37.59
C ALA A 359 -1.05 -18.66 36.79
N ALA A 360 -0.21 -18.48 35.79
CA ALA A 360 0.38 -19.55 35.00
C ALA A 360 1.29 -20.46 35.84
N ARG A 361 2.09 -19.90 36.76
CA ARG A 361 2.95 -20.66 37.70
C ARG A 361 2.12 -21.46 38.68
N ASP A 362 1.08 -20.85 39.27
CA ASP A 362 0.22 -21.49 40.27
C ASP A 362 -0.55 -22.66 39.66
N ALA A 363 -0.99 -22.51 38.42
CA ALA A 363 -1.66 -23.55 37.63
C ALA A 363 -0.67 -24.57 37.01
N MET A 364 0.64 -24.26 36.97
CA MET A 364 1.66 -25.00 36.20
C MET A 364 1.28 -25.12 34.70
N ASP A 365 0.55 -24.16 34.20
CA ASP A 365 0.02 -24.14 32.83
C ASP A 365 -0.13 -22.69 32.33
N LYS A 366 0.44 -22.37 31.15
CA LYS A 366 0.34 -21.05 30.53
C LYS A 366 -1.04 -20.80 29.96
N ASP A 367 -1.74 -21.83 29.53
CA ASP A 367 -3.00 -21.74 28.80
C ASP A 367 -4.14 -21.24 29.70
N VAL A 368 -3.99 -21.32 31.02
CA VAL A 368 -4.98 -20.83 32.00
C VAL A 368 -5.31 -19.34 31.79
N VAL A 369 -4.33 -18.52 31.36
CA VAL A 369 -4.54 -17.09 31.08
C VAL A 369 -5.43 -16.90 29.86
N GLY A 370 -5.15 -17.64 28.78
CA GLY A 370 -5.98 -17.63 27.56
C GLY A 370 -7.39 -18.12 27.82
N GLU A 371 -7.58 -19.18 28.61
CA GLU A 371 -8.90 -19.69 29.00
C GLU A 371 -9.70 -18.70 29.86
N GLU A 372 -9.02 -17.98 30.73
CA GLU A 372 -9.66 -16.90 31.55
C GLU A 372 -10.16 -15.77 30.67
N ILE A 373 -9.34 -15.33 29.69
CA ILE A 373 -9.71 -14.30 28.73
C ILE A 373 -10.86 -14.79 27.85
N ALA A 374 -10.82 -16.04 27.34
CA ALA A 374 -11.88 -16.62 26.53
C ALA A 374 -13.23 -16.59 27.24
N ARG A 375 -13.29 -16.98 28.53
CA ARG A 375 -14.52 -16.90 29.33
C ARG A 375 -15.10 -15.49 29.47
N ARG A 376 -14.28 -14.45 29.33
CA ARG A 376 -14.71 -13.05 29.40
C ARG A 376 -15.17 -12.51 28.06
N LEU A 377 -14.63 -12.98 26.94
CA LEU A 377 -14.85 -12.43 25.61
C LEU A 377 -15.84 -13.24 24.77
N GLU A 378 -15.75 -14.56 24.78
CA GLU A 378 -16.54 -15.42 23.88
C GLU A 378 -18.04 -15.28 24.10
N GLY A 379 -18.77 -15.16 22.98
CA GLY A 379 -20.21 -14.97 22.96
C GLY A 379 -20.67 -13.52 23.24
N ARG A 380 -19.76 -12.58 23.39
CA ARG A 380 -20.09 -11.16 23.65
C ARG A 380 -19.75 -10.29 22.47
N ALA A 381 -20.54 -9.22 22.27
CA ALA A 381 -20.33 -8.24 21.21
C ALA A 381 -19.47 -7.08 21.67
N PHE A 382 -18.58 -6.64 20.79
CA PHE A 382 -17.68 -5.52 21.02
C PHE A 382 -17.69 -4.55 19.85
N ARG A 383 -17.48 -3.28 20.16
CA ARG A 383 -17.07 -2.24 19.23
C ARG A 383 -15.55 -2.25 19.20
N ILE A 384 -14.99 -2.40 18.02
CA ILE A 384 -13.56 -2.64 17.82
C ILE A 384 -13.07 -1.64 16.79
N ARG A 385 -12.09 -0.81 17.15
CA ARG A 385 -11.45 0.15 16.26
C ARG A 385 -9.98 -0.18 16.13
N GLY A 386 -9.43 -0.01 14.93
CA GLY A 386 -8.02 -0.27 14.68
C GLY A 386 -7.67 -0.27 13.20
N ASN A 387 -6.52 -0.84 12.88
CA ASN A 387 -5.96 -0.87 11.54
C ASN A 387 -6.12 -2.27 10.93
N LEU A 388 -6.87 -2.34 9.83
CA LEU A 388 -7.14 -3.60 9.13
C LEU A 388 -6.07 -3.87 8.09
N SER A 389 -5.54 -5.09 8.11
CA SER A 389 -4.72 -5.66 7.04
C SER A 389 -5.34 -6.95 6.53
N VAL A 390 -5.29 -7.14 5.21
CA VAL A 390 -5.78 -8.36 4.55
C VAL A 390 -4.64 -9.00 3.79
N ASP A 391 -4.40 -10.28 4.01
CA ASP A 391 -3.39 -11.08 3.33
C ASP A 391 -3.95 -12.47 2.98
N ASP A 392 -3.12 -13.31 2.37
CA ASP A 392 -3.47 -14.71 2.01
C ASP A 392 -3.90 -15.57 3.20
N TYR A 393 -3.61 -15.16 4.43
CA TYR A 393 -3.95 -15.85 5.68
C TYR A 393 -5.23 -15.32 6.33
N GLY A 394 -5.81 -14.25 5.77
CA GLY A 394 -7.06 -13.64 6.19
C GLY A 394 -6.93 -12.20 6.68
N ALA A 395 -8.02 -11.68 7.20
CA ALA A 395 -8.12 -10.31 7.69
C ALA A 395 -7.70 -10.22 9.16
N ASN A 396 -6.76 -9.31 9.46
CA ASN A 396 -6.28 -9.02 10.80
C ASN A 396 -6.53 -7.54 11.12
N LEU A 397 -7.20 -7.27 12.23
CA LEU A 397 -7.43 -5.93 12.76
C LEU A 397 -6.51 -5.72 13.97
N ASP A 398 -5.46 -4.91 13.81
CA ASP A 398 -4.62 -4.46 14.93
C ASP A 398 -5.43 -3.44 15.72
N VAL A 399 -5.80 -3.78 16.96
CA VAL A 399 -6.82 -3.08 17.75
C VAL A 399 -6.23 -1.94 18.56
N ASP A 400 -6.81 -0.74 18.41
CA ASP A 400 -6.48 0.46 19.18
C ASP A 400 -7.53 0.72 20.28
N ALA A 401 -8.81 0.35 20.03
CA ALA A 401 -9.87 0.43 21.03
C ALA A 401 -10.80 -0.79 20.99
N PHE A 402 -11.18 -1.30 22.18
CA PHE A 402 -11.97 -2.51 22.34
C PHE A 402 -13.00 -2.33 23.47
N GLU A 403 -14.25 -2.04 23.09
CA GLU A 403 -15.30 -1.68 24.01
C GLU A 403 -16.48 -2.65 23.97
N PRO A 404 -17.02 -3.09 25.12
CA PRO A 404 -18.20 -3.95 25.12
C PRO A 404 -19.43 -3.19 24.61
N VAL A 405 -20.22 -3.83 23.76
CA VAL A 405 -21.50 -3.29 23.29
C VAL A 405 -22.56 -3.58 24.35
N ALA A 406 -23.10 -2.49 24.93
CA ALA A 406 -24.14 -2.56 25.95
C ALA A 406 -25.57 -2.65 25.37
N GLU A 407 -25.72 -2.84 24.05
CA GLU A 407 -27.03 -2.90 23.41
C GLU A 407 -27.78 -4.22 23.71
N ASP A 408 -29.07 -4.11 23.99
CA ASP A 408 -29.94 -5.28 24.10
C ASP A 408 -29.96 -6.03 22.75
N PRO A 409 -29.65 -7.33 22.69
CA PRO A 409 -29.73 -8.11 21.46
C PRO A 409 -31.08 -8.03 20.74
N ALA A 410 -32.18 -7.81 21.50
CA ALA A 410 -33.50 -7.62 20.92
C ALA A 410 -33.67 -6.29 20.17
N ASP A 411 -33.01 -5.22 20.62
CA ASP A 411 -33.00 -3.93 19.93
C ASP A 411 -32.18 -4.00 18.65
N ARG A 412 -31.04 -4.69 18.70
CA ARG A 412 -30.20 -4.94 17.52
C ARG A 412 -30.94 -5.77 16.46
N ALA A 413 -31.65 -6.81 16.89
CA ALA A 413 -32.45 -7.63 15.98
C ALA A 413 -33.58 -6.81 15.33
N ARG A 414 -34.26 -5.92 16.07
CA ARG A 414 -35.27 -5.01 15.51
C ARG A 414 -34.68 -4.05 14.47
N ALA A 415 -33.54 -3.46 14.75
CA ALA A 415 -32.87 -2.55 13.82
C ALA A 415 -32.43 -3.25 12.51
N VAL A 416 -32.05 -4.53 12.59
CA VAL A 416 -31.76 -5.35 11.39
C VAL A 416 -33.04 -5.63 10.60
N LEU A 417 -34.14 -6.00 11.26
CA LEU A 417 -35.42 -6.24 10.61
C LEU A 417 -35.96 -4.98 9.92
N GLU A 418 -35.88 -3.81 10.56
CA GLU A 418 -36.30 -2.54 9.96
C GLU A 418 -35.51 -2.19 8.69
N ARG A 419 -34.20 -2.48 8.67
CA ARG A 419 -33.37 -2.28 7.46
C ARG A 419 -33.78 -3.23 6.33
N LEU A 420 -34.06 -4.49 6.64
CA LEU A 420 -34.49 -5.48 5.66
C LEU A 420 -35.88 -5.12 5.08
N ASP A 421 -36.81 -4.66 5.92
CA ASP A 421 -38.11 -4.21 5.47
C ASP A 421 -38.05 -2.92 4.64
N GLY A 422 -37.14 -1.99 4.97
CA GLY A 422 -36.89 -0.77 4.20
C GLY A 422 -36.31 -1.03 2.81
N THR A 423 -35.39 -1.98 2.69
CA THR A 423 -34.84 -2.40 1.38
C THR A 423 -35.85 -3.15 0.51
N ALA A 424 -36.81 -3.86 1.11
CA ALA A 424 -37.88 -4.50 0.37
C ALA A 424 -38.90 -3.51 -0.21
N ALA A 425 -39.11 -2.37 0.44
CA ALA A 425 -40.03 -1.33 -0.02
C ALA A 425 -39.45 -0.52 -1.22
N ASP A 426 -38.14 -0.31 -1.30
CA ASP A 426 -37.49 0.46 -2.37
C ASP A 426 -37.26 -0.38 -3.65
N GLY A 427 -37.29 -1.70 -3.55
CA GLY A 427 -37.18 -2.63 -4.69
C GLY A 427 -38.48 -2.83 -5.51
N GLY A 428 -39.60 -2.26 -5.07
CA GLY A 428 -40.93 -2.46 -5.67
C GLY A 428 -41.36 -1.49 -6.78
N GLU A 429 -40.65 -0.40 -6.98
CA GLU A 429 -41.06 0.66 -7.93
C GLU A 429 -40.28 0.70 -9.26
N ARG A 430 -39.52 -0.34 -9.60
CA ARG A 430 -38.95 -0.47 -10.96
C ARG A 430 -39.56 -1.66 -11.70
N ARG A 431 -40.74 -1.46 -12.26
CA ARG A 431 -41.29 -2.21 -13.40
C ARG A 431 -41.83 -1.24 -14.43
#